data_67a6b226f8b7a32db807657887679205
#
_entry.id   67a6b226f8b7a32db807657887679205
#
_cell.length_a   1.000
_cell.length_b   1.000
_cell.length_c   1.000
_cell.angle_alpha   90.00
_cell.angle_beta   90.00
_cell.angle_gamma   90.00
#
_symmetry.space_group_name_H-M   'P 1'
#
loop_
_entity.id
_entity.type
_entity.pdbx_description
1 polymer ?
#
loop_
_entity_poly.entity_id
_entity_poly.type
_entity_poly.pdbx_seq_one_letter_code
_entity_poly.pdbx_strand_id
1 'polypeptide(L)'
;MKTTEILQVLSDSTRLRILRLLGQEELSVAELQEILEMGQSRISSHLSLLRRNEMVQDRKDGKKTFYVLSLDGSPKFDLVRLALQEDTDDEFWESDQSALVRIVESRRRESEKYFDEVAERLGKHYVPGRSWESMGHFLLRLVPEITIADLGAGE
;
A
#
# COMPACT_ATOMS: atom_id res chain seq x y z
N MET A 1 5.35 9.55 24.34
CA MET A 1 5.48 8.11 24.59
C MET A 1 6.75 7.86 25.39
N LYS A 2 6.71 7.01 26.44
CA LYS A 2 7.89 6.65 27.24
C LYS A 2 8.63 5.48 26.58
N THR A 3 9.93 5.38 26.76
CA THR A 3 10.75 4.25 26.27
C THR A 3 10.19 2.90 26.68
N THR A 4 9.70 2.80 27.91
CA THR A 4 9.07 1.57 28.44
C THR A 4 7.80 1.16 27.69
N GLU A 5 7.03 2.11 27.20
CA GLU A 5 5.84 1.85 26.39
C GLU A 5 6.24 1.31 25.02
N ILE A 6 7.29 1.85 24.39
CA ILE A 6 7.84 1.35 23.13
C ILE A 6 8.31 -0.09 23.31
N LEU A 7 9.11 -0.38 24.35
CA LEU A 7 9.61 -1.72 24.62
C LEU A 7 8.47 -2.72 24.85
N GLN A 8 7.40 -2.31 25.56
CA GLN A 8 6.21 -3.14 25.74
C GLN A 8 5.50 -3.44 24.40
N VAL A 9 5.42 -2.46 23.50
CA VAL A 9 4.85 -2.70 22.18
C VAL A 9 5.72 -3.66 21.37
N LEU A 10 7.02 -3.49 21.39
CA LEU A 10 7.96 -4.31 20.62
C LEU A 10 8.18 -5.73 21.21
N SER A 11 7.77 -6.00 22.45
CA SER A 11 7.94 -7.32 23.10
C SER A 11 7.05 -8.44 22.55
N ASP A 12 6.20 -8.17 21.58
CA ASP A 12 5.29 -9.14 20.97
C ASP A 12 5.69 -9.37 19.52
N SER A 13 6.02 -10.61 19.16
CA SER A 13 6.48 -10.99 17.83
C SER A 13 5.46 -10.65 16.73
N THR A 14 4.16 -10.82 17.00
CA THR A 14 3.11 -10.48 16.02
C THR A 14 3.13 -8.98 15.67
N ARG A 15 3.36 -8.11 16.65
CA ARG A 15 3.45 -6.67 16.39
C ARG A 15 4.69 -6.32 15.58
N LEU A 16 5.82 -6.95 15.83
CA LEU A 16 7.02 -6.78 15.00
C LEU A 16 6.77 -7.23 13.56
N ARG A 17 6.14 -8.40 13.35
CA ARG A 17 5.74 -8.87 12.01
C ARG A 17 4.83 -7.86 11.30
N ILE A 18 3.79 -7.35 11.99
CA ILE A 18 2.90 -6.32 11.43
C ILE A 18 3.69 -5.07 11.03
N LEU A 19 4.56 -4.56 11.90
CA LEU A 19 5.35 -3.36 11.62
C LEU A 19 6.30 -3.56 10.43
N ARG A 20 6.93 -4.73 10.31
CA ARG A 20 7.80 -5.08 9.17
C ARG A 20 7.04 -5.11 7.85
N LEU A 21 5.86 -5.73 7.84
CA LEU A 21 4.99 -5.77 6.67
C LEU A 21 4.52 -4.37 6.26
N LEU A 22 4.05 -3.58 7.22
CA LEU A 22 3.58 -2.22 6.99
C LEU A 22 4.71 -1.23 6.65
N GLY A 23 5.95 -1.60 6.91
CA GLY A 23 7.14 -0.85 6.48
C GLY A 23 7.47 -1.06 5.00
N GLN A 24 6.96 -2.12 4.39
CA GLN A 24 7.17 -2.45 2.98
C GLN A 24 5.99 -2.06 2.11
N GLU A 25 4.77 -2.33 2.60
CA GLU A 25 3.53 -2.13 1.84
C GLU A 25 2.39 -1.64 2.74
N GLU A 26 1.52 -0.84 2.16
CA GLU A 26 0.27 -0.45 2.78
C GLU A 26 -0.72 -1.64 2.70
N LEU A 27 -1.20 -2.13 3.85
CA LEU A 27 -2.01 -3.34 3.94
C LEU A 27 -3.34 -3.09 4.67
N SER A 28 -4.39 -3.74 4.20
CA SER A 28 -5.68 -3.80 4.87
C SER A 28 -5.69 -4.87 5.98
N VAL A 29 -6.69 -4.82 6.85
CA VAL A 29 -6.89 -5.86 7.88
C VAL A 29 -7.04 -7.25 7.26
N ALA A 30 -7.78 -7.36 6.14
CA ALA A 30 -7.99 -8.64 5.47
C ALA A 30 -6.68 -9.23 4.93
N GLU A 31 -5.81 -8.42 4.36
CA GLU A 31 -4.52 -8.85 3.86
C GLU A 31 -3.55 -9.22 4.99
N LEU A 32 -3.55 -8.47 6.08
CA LEU A 32 -2.79 -8.85 7.27
C LEU A 32 -3.29 -10.18 7.87
N GLN A 33 -4.60 -10.45 7.83
CA GLN A 33 -5.14 -11.75 8.24
C GLN A 33 -4.62 -12.90 7.38
N GLU A 34 -4.58 -12.68 6.07
CA GLU A 34 -4.09 -13.67 5.10
C GLU A 34 -2.60 -13.93 5.28
N ILE A 35 -1.77 -12.88 5.39
CA ILE A 35 -0.31 -13.02 5.54
C ILE A 35 0.03 -13.70 6.87
N LEU A 36 -0.57 -13.26 7.96
CA LEU A 36 -0.20 -13.68 9.31
C LEU A 36 -0.98 -14.92 9.78
N GLU A 37 -1.94 -15.39 8.97
CA GLU A 37 -2.84 -16.51 9.31
C GLU A 37 -3.57 -16.30 10.64
N MET A 38 -4.03 -15.08 10.91
CA MET A 38 -4.61 -14.69 12.18
C MET A 38 -6.03 -14.15 12.03
N GLY A 39 -6.85 -14.35 13.05
CA GLY A 39 -8.22 -13.83 13.07
C GLY A 39 -8.28 -12.30 13.14
N GLN A 40 -9.32 -11.72 12.52
CA GLN A 40 -9.56 -10.27 12.41
C GLN A 40 -9.48 -9.54 13.76
N SER A 41 -10.06 -10.11 14.79
CA SER A 41 -10.12 -9.52 16.13
C SER A 41 -8.72 -9.29 16.71
N ARG A 42 -7.80 -10.29 16.54
CA ARG A 42 -6.40 -10.16 17.00
C ARG A 42 -5.66 -9.10 16.21
N ILE A 43 -5.74 -9.13 14.88
CA ILE A 43 -5.12 -8.12 14.01
C ILE A 43 -5.61 -6.72 14.38
N SER A 44 -6.92 -6.54 14.52
CA SER A 44 -7.51 -5.24 14.86
C SER A 44 -7.04 -4.74 16.25
N SER A 45 -6.86 -5.64 17.21
CA SER A 45 -6.33 -5.30 18.54
C SER A 45 -4.88 -4.82 18.47
N HIS A 46 -4.02 -5.54 17.72
CA HIS A 46 -2.63 -5.14 17.51
C HIS A 46 -2.55 -3.79 16.79
N LEU A 47 -3.28 -3.62 15.68
CA LEU A 47 -3.31 -2.35 14.93
C LEU A 47 -3.80 -1.17 15.79
N SER A 48 -4.82 -1.39 16.62
CA SER A 48 -5.32 -0.35 17.53
C SER A 48 -4.26 0.08 18.55
N LEU A 49 -3.48 -0.86 19.07
CA LEU A 49 -2.37 -0.57 19.97
C LEU A 49 -1.24 0.16 19.26
N LEU A 50 -0.84 -0.30 18.08
CA LEU A 50 0.21 0.33 17.26
C LEU A 50 -0.17 1.75 16.85
N ARG A 51 -1.44 1.98 16.45
CA ARG A 51 -1.96 3.30 16.11
C ARG A 51 -1.97 4.24 17.31
N ARG A 52 -2.39 3.77 18.49
CA ARG A 52 -2.38 4.56 19.73
C ARG A 52 -0.97 5.00 20.11
N ASN A 53 0.03 4.20 19.74
CA ASN A 53 1.45 4.50 19.95
C ASN A 53 2.08 5.21 18.74
N GLU A 54 1.31 5.73 17.80
CA GLU A 54 1.76 6.51 16.65
C GLU A 54 2.77 5.77 15.74
N MET A 55 2.79 4.43 15.80
CA MET A 55 3.70 3.61 14.98
C MET A 55 3.09 3.28 13.61
N VAL A 56 1.78 3.35 13.48
CA VAL A 56 1.05 3.15 12.23
C VAL A 56 -0.01 4.22 12.04
N GLN A 57 -0.29 4.54 10.79
CA GLN A 57 -1.41 5.39 10.37
C GLN A 57 -2.40 4.56 9.57
N ASP A 58 -3.67 5.00 9.58
CA ASP A 58 -4.71 4.39 8.77
C ASP A 58 -5.25 5.37 7.72
N ARG A 59 -5.55 4.85 6.54
CA ARG A 59 -6.18 5.55 5.43
C ARG A 59 -7.41 4.78 4.97
N LYS A 60 -8.52 5.47 4.80
CA LYS A 60 -9.72 4.89 4.22
C LYS A 60 -9.69 5.00 2.70
N ASP A 61 -10.04 3.92 2.04
CA ASP A 61 -10.21 3.85 0.61
C ASP A 61 -11.49 3.06 0.29
N GLY A 62 -12.56 3.78 -0.03
CA GLY A 62 -13.89 3.22 -0.18
C GLY A 62 -14.36 2.51 1.10
N LYS A 63 -14.57 1.21 1.00
CA LYS A 63 -15.00 0.35 2.13
C LYS A 63 -13.81 -0.28 2.89
N LYS A 64 -12.60 -0.14 2.37
CA LYS A 64 -11.39 -0.72 2.97
C LYS A 64 -10.67 0.34 3.82
N THR A 65 -10.01 -0.13 4.87
CA THR A 65 -9.07 0.68 5.66
C THR A 65 -7.70 0.05 5.52
N PHE A 66 -6.75 0.83 5.05
CA PHE A 66 -5.35 0.45 4.88
C PHE A 66 -4.53 1.04 6.01
N TYR A 67 -3.47 0.35 6.36
CA TYR A 67 -2.52 0.75 7.38
C TYR A 67 -1.13 0.82 6.78
N VAL A 68 -0.33 1.76 7.25
CA VAL A 68 1.07 1.95 6.83
C VAL A 68 1.92 2.28 8.04
N LEU A 69 3.20 1.90 8.01
CA LEU A 69 4.17 2.30 9.03
C LEU A 69 4.33 3.83 9.02
N SER A 70 4.27 4.44 10.20
CA SER A 70 4.37 5.89 10.37
C SER A 70 5.37 6.23 11.47
N LEU A 71 6.65 6.10 11.15
CA LEU A 71 7.72 6.52 12.04
C LEU A 71 8.22 7.90 11.59
N ASP A 72 7.88 8.94 12.33
CA ASP A 72 8.48 10.26 12.13
C ASP A 72 10.00 10.21 12.41
N GLY A 73 10.72 11.24 12.02
CA GLY A 73 12.18 11.31 12.23
C GLY A 73 12.61 11.47 13.69
N SER A 74 11.71 11.37 14.66
CA SER A 74 12.05 11.60 16.06
C SER A 74 12.84 10.45 16.70
N PRO A 75 13.76 10.76 17.63
CA PRO A 75 14.55 9.74 18.35
C PRO A 75 13.73 8.71 19.13
N LYS A 76 12.46 9.03 19.44
CA LYS A 76 11.56 8.09 20.14
C LYS A 76 11.34 6.79 19.38
N PHE A 77 11.50 6.81 18.03
CA PHE A 77 11.32 5.65 17.17
C PHE A 77 12.62 4.96 16.75
N ASP A 78 13.79 5.40 17.26
CA ASP A 78 15.07 4.76 16.93
C ASP A 78 15.10 3.28 17.36
N LEU A 79 14.50 2.98 18.52
CA LEU A 79 14.36 1.59 18.97
C LEU A 79 13.48 0.76 18.05
N VAL A 80 12.42 1.34 17.49
CA VAL A 80 11.55 0.67 16.53
C VAL A 80 12.31 0.41 15.24
N ARG A 81 13.03 1.41 14.71
CA ARG A 81 13.85 1.27 13.50
C ARG A 81 14.91 0.18 13.69
N LEU A 82 15.59 0.17 14.83
CA LEU A 82 16.59 -0.85 15.14
C LEU A 82 15.95 -2.25 15.20
N ALA A 83 14.83 -2.41 15.91
CA ALA A 83 14.12 -3.69 16.00
C ALA A 83 13.57 -4.18 14.64
N LEU A 84 13.33 -3.29 13.69
CA LEU A 84 12.88 -3.67 12.34
C LEU A 84 14.06 -4.03 11.40
N GLN A 85 15.27 -3.59 11.72
CA GLN A 85 16.48 -3.90 10.95
C GLN A 85 17.12 -5.23 11.36
N GLU A 86 17.00 -5.59 12.65
CA GLU A 86 17.48 -6.87 13.17
C GLU A 86 16.42 -7.95 12.95
N ASP A 87 16.85 -9.18 12.80
CA ASP A 87 16.02 -10.39 12.66
C ASP A 87 15.56 -10.75 11.24
N THR A 88 16.51 -11.28 10.51
CA THR A 88 16.20 -12.17 9.37
C THR A 88 16.02 -13.63 9.80
N ASP A 89 16.28 -13.95 11.06
CA ASP A 89 16.15 -15.30 11.63
C ASP A 89 14.77 -15.57 12.25
N ASP A 90 13.76 -14.73 11.98
CA ASP A 90 12.39 -14.98 12.41
C ASP A 90 11.82 -16.18 11.62
N GLU A 91 11.38 -17.20 12.33
CA GLU A 91 10.75 -18.42 11.79
C GLU A 91 9.67 -18.13 10.74
N PHE A 92 9.00 -16.98 10.85
CA PHE A 92 7.91 -16.58 9.97
C PHE A 92 8.31 -15.64 8.84
N TRP A 93 9.57 -15.16 8.81
CA TRP A 93 10.00 -14.13 7.86
C TRP A 93 9.79 -14.54 6.40
N GLU A 94 10.29 -15.71 6.01
CA GLU A 94 10.16 -16.19 4.62
C GLU A 94 8.71 -16.43 4.22
N SER A 95 7.90 -16.96 5.13
CA SER A 95 6.47 -17.17 4.92
C SER A 95 5.73 -15.86 4.72
N ASP A 96 5.97 -14.89 5.60
CA ASP A 96 5.35 -13.55 5.54
C ASP A 96 5.72 -12.82 4.26
N GLN A 97 6.98 -12.85 3.86
CA GLN A 97 7.46 -12.24 2.61
C GLN A 97 6.82 -12.88 1.38
N SER A 98 6.77 -14.21 1.34
CA SER A 98 6.13 -14.95 0.25
C SER A 98 4.63 -14.63 0.14
N ALA A 99 3.95 -14.50 1.27
CA ALA A 99 2.55 -14.12 1.32
C ALA A 99 2.33 -12.66 0.88
N LEU A 100 3.19 -11.75 1.32
CA LEU A 100 3.16 -10.33 0.92
C LEU A 100 3.30 -10.19 -0.61
N VAL A 101 4.29 -10.85 -1.20
CA VAL A 101 4.49 -10.83 -2.65
C VAL A 101 3.25 -11.32 -3.40
N ARG A 102 2.63 -12.43 -2.96
CA ARG A 102 1.39 -12.93 -3.57
C ARG A 102 0.25 -11.91 -3.52
N ILE A 103 0.10 -11.19 -2.41
CA ILE A 103 -0.94 -10.17 -2.26
C ILE A 103 -0.70 -8.98 -3.18
N VAL A 104 0.53 -8.47 -3.24
CA VAL A 104 0.91 -7.35 -4.12
C VAL A 104 0.68 -7.73 -5.59
N GLU A 105 1.09 -8.92 -6.00
CA GLU A 105 0.84 -9.42 -7.35
C GLU A 105 -0.65 -9.62 -7.67
N SER A 106 -1.44 -10.08 -6.69
CA SER A 106 -2.89 -10.21 -6.85
C SER A 106 -3.56 -8.86 -7.08
N ARG A 107 -3.19 -7.84 -6.29
CA ARG A 107 -3.68 -6.47 -6.49
C ARG A 107 -3.34 -5.94 -7.89
N ARG A 108 -2.11 -6.17 -8.33
CA ARG A 108 -1.66 -5.73 -9.65
C ARG A 108 -2.49 -6.37 -10.75
N ARG A 109 -2.70 -7.69 -10.69
CA ARG A 109 -3.54 -8.41 -11.68
C ARG A 109 -5.00 -7.94 -11.66
N GLU A 110 -5.57 -7.68 -10.48
CA GLU A 110 -6.94 -7.14 -10.38
C GLU A 110 -7.04 -5.74 -10.99
N SER A 111 -6.03 -4.91 -10.78
CA SER A 111 -5.95 -3.57 -11.36
C SER A 111 -5.83 -3.64 -12.89
N GLU A 112 -4.90 -4.45 -13.42
CA GLU A 112 -4.72 -4.67 -14.86
C GLU A 112 -6.03 -5.14 -15.50
N LYS A 113 -6.67 -6.17 -14.93
CA LYS A 113 -7.97 -6.67 -15.42
C LYS A 113 -9.06 -5.61 -15.42
N TYR A 114 -9.13 -4.79 -14.37
CA TYR A 114 -10.10 -3.70 -14.30
C TYR A 114 -9.86 -2.66 -15.40
N PHE A 115 -8.60 -2.29 -15.65
CA PHE A 115 -8.24 -1.35 -16.71
C PHE A 115 -8.56 -1.92 -18.09
N ASP A 116 -8.29 -3.19 -18.35
CA ASP A 116 -8.62 -3.87 -19.61
C ASP A 116 -10.14 -3.87 -19.85
N GLU A 117 -10.95 -4.20 -18.82
CA GLU A 117 -12.41 -4.18 -18.89
C GLU A 117 -12.97 -2.77 -19.14
N VAL A 118 -12.34 -1.75 -18.56
CA VAL A 118 -12.71 -0.34 -18.77
C VAL A 118 -12.33 0.11 -20.17
N ALA A 119 -11.13 -0.21 -20.62
CA ALA A 119 -10.65 0.10 -21.97
C ALA A 119 -11.53 -0.54 -23.03
N GLU A 120 -11.88 -1.83 -22.86
CA GLU A 120 -12.80 -2.54 -23.79
C GLU A 120 -14.19 -1.87 -23.83
N ARG A 121 -14.74 -1.46 -22.68
CA ARG A 121 -16.02 -0.73 -22.61
C ARG A 121 -15.94 0.64 -23.29
N LEU A 122 -14.87 1.39 -23.03
CA LEU A 122 -14.65 2.67 -23.67
C LEU A 122 -14.46 2.50 -25.18
N GLY A 123 -13.69 1.52 -25.63
CA GLY A 123 -13.53 1.23 -27.07
C GLY A 123 -14.83 0.85 -27.77
N LYS A 124 -15.76 0.16 -27.10
CA LYS A 124 -17.06 -0.21 -27.68
C LYS A 124 -18.08 0.94 -27.72
N HIS A 125 -18.00 1.90 -26.81
CA HIS A 125 -18.97 3.00 -26.68
C HIS A 125 -18.40 4.35 -27.09
N TYR A 126 -17.08 4.44 -27.25
CA TYR A 126 -16.41 5.65 -27.66
C TYR A 126 -16.32 5.72 -29.17
N VAL A 127 -17.32 6.35 -29.79
CA VAL A 127 -17.16 6.88 -31.13
C VAL A 127 -16.41 8.21 -30.96
N PRO A 128 -15.15 8.33 -31.41
CA PRO A 128 -14.45 9.60 -31.32
C PRO A 128 -15.26 10.62 -32.13
N GLY A 129 -16.02 11.41 -31.43
CA GLY A 129 -16.68 12.55 -32.07
C GLY A 129 -15.62 13.51 -32.61
N ARG A 130 -15.84 14.11 -33.77
CA ARG A 130 -14.93 15.09 -34.41
C ARG A 130 -14.40 16.19 -33.48
N SER A 131 -15.04 16.39 -32.34
CA SER A 131 -14.64 17.38 -31.32
C SER A 131 -13.29 17.10 -30.67
N TRP A 132 -12.90 15.84 -30.47
CA TRP A 132 -11.60 15.50 -29.85
C TRP A 132 -10.42 15.68 -30.81
N GLU A 133 -10.59 15.32 -32.08
CA GLU A 133 -9.58 15.63 -33.11
C GLU A 133 -9.41 17.15 -33.23
N SER A 134 -10.51 17.91 -33.25
CA SER A 134 -10.45 19.37 -33.30
C SER A 134 -9.78 19.97 -32.07
N MET A 135 -10.03 19.43 -30.87
CA MET A 135 -9.40 19.88 -29.64
C MET A 135 -7.92 19.51 -29.59
N GLY A 136 -7.55 18.32 -30.04
CA GLY A 136 -6.16 17.90 -30.19
C GLY A 136 -5.37 18.83 -31.13
N HIS A 137 -5.92 19.12 -32.32
CA HIS A 137 -5.33 20.05 -33.27
C HIS A 137 -5.27 21.49 -32.74
N PHE A 138 -6.25 21.92 -31.95
CA PHE A 138 -6.25 23.23 -31.30
C PHE A 138 -5.17 23.32 -30.23
N LEU A 139 -5.04 22.33 -29.36
CA LEU A 139 -4.00 22.26 -28.33
C LEU A 139 -2.61 22.22 -28.93
N LEU A 140 -2.39 21.41 -29.99
CA LEU A 140 -1.10 21.34 -30.68
C LEU A 140 -0.67 22.68 -31.33
N ARG A 141 -1.62 23.56 -31.68
CA ARG A 141 -1.31 24.91 -32.18
C ARG A 141 -1.01 25.92 -31.10
N LEU A 142 -1.46 25.68 -29.87
CA LEU A 142 -1.26 26.60 -28.74
C LEU A 142 0.01 26.27 -27.95
N VAL A 143 0.51 25.05 -28.09
CA VAL A 143 1.70 24.60 -27.36
C VAL A 143 2.94 24.94 -28.19
N PRO A 144 3.97 25.60 -27.63
CA PRO A 144 5.23 25.82 -28.33
C PRO A 144 5.89 24.47 -28.64
N GLU A 145 6.90 24.46 -29.53
CA GLU A 145 7.63 23.22 -29.86
C GLU A 145 8.25 22.62 -28.60
N ILE A 146 7.55 21.67 -28.00
CA ILE A 146 7.97 20.90 -26.84
C ILE A 146 7.88 19.40 -27.14
N THR A 147 8.76 18.64 -26.51
CA THR A 147 8.66 17.18 -26.56
C THR A 147 7.62 16.73 -25.54
N ILE A 148 6.53 16.10 -25.98
CA ILE A 148 5.49 15.54 -25.12
C ILE A 148 5.71 14.03 -25.07
N ALA A 149 5.86 13.48 -23.85
CA ALA A 149 5.82 12.04 -23.60
C ALA A 149 4.44 11.70 -23.03
N ASP A 150 3.69 10.88 -23.77
CA ASP A 150 2.45 10.30 -23.28
C ASP A 150 2.77 9.01 -22.52
N LEU A 151 2.78 9.10 -21.19
CA LEU A 151 3.06 7.97 -20.31
C LEU A 151 1.73 7.36 -19.85
N GLY A 152 1.32 6.30 -20.52
CA GLY A 152 0.12 5.54 -20.13
C GLY A 152 -1.10 5.76 -21.02
N ALA A 153 -0.93 6.32 -22.22
CA ALA A 153 -1.92 6.17 -23.27
C ALA A 153 -1.97 4.68 -23.65
N GLY A 154 -2.96 3.97 -23.14
CA GLY A 154 -3.27 2.62 -23.62
C GLY A 154 -3.69 2.67 -25.08
N GLU A 155 -3.50 1.55 -25.79
CA GLU A 155 -4.02 1.38 -27.17
C GLU A 155 -5.54 1.50 -27.22
#